data_80df09df726f643748376dfb04ac1a8f
#
_entry.id   80df09df726f643748376dfb04ac1a8f
#
_cell.length_a   1.000
_cell.length_b   1.000
_cell.length_c   1.000
_cell.angle_alpha   90.00
_cell.angle_beta   90.00
_cell.angle_gamma   90.00
#
_symmetry.space_group_name_H-M   'P 1'
#
loop_
_entity.id
_entity.type
_entity.pdbx_description
1 polymer ?
#
loop_
_entity_poly.entity_id
_entity_poly.type
_entity_poly.pdbx_seq_one_letter_code
_entity_poly.pdbx_strand_id
1 'polypeptide(L)'
;MVTGSSSFQGALLNEKAGTINPLSYCIGLARVAQSRGANIFESSLATKIEFHNDEWITHTEKGLIKSKKILIATNAYLKGISGIPTAKYTPVFYFQAATKPLPKEIIKNILPKSHGCWDTATVMSSFRLDCDNRFIIGGIGNLGQNISKIHSSWAKRKAYSLYPSLKNIPFECFWGGEISMTDDHIPKIYRFGKNAYSIFGYSGRGIGPGTYFGKSIAEAFCNENEDSLPIRPTSSNNQRFSRIKGSFIELGAKINHLI
;
A
#
# COMPACT_ATOMS: atom_id res chain seq x y z
N MET A 1 -21.88 9.60 18.92
CA MET A 1 -21.03 10.08 17.79
C MET A 1 -20.16 8.92 17.32
N VAL A 2 -20.14 8.60 16.03
CA VAL A 2 -19.49 7.36 15.52
C VAL A 2 -17.97 7.37 15.68
N THR A 3 -17.35 8.53 15.51
CA THR A 3 -15.89 8.68 15.60
C THR A 3 -15.40 8.98 17.02
N GLY A 4 -16.24 9.51 17.89
CA GLY A 4 -15.83 10.04 19.19
C GLY A 4 -15.10 11.40 19.11
N SER A 5 -14.90 11.96 17.92
CA SER A 5 -14.23 13.26 17.71
C SER A 5 -15.24 14.36 17.43
N SER A 6 -15.05 15.53 18.06
CA SER A 6 -15.81 16.75 17.78
C SER A 6 -15.29 17.57 16.58
N SER A 7 -14.19 17.13 15.96
CA SER A 7 -13.56 17.87 14.86
C SER A 7 -14.31 17.76 13.52
N PHE A 8 -15.35 16.92 13.43
CA PHE A 8 -16.08 16.68 12.19
C PHE A 8 -17.52 17.19 12.31
N GLN A 9 -18.00 17.86 11.26
CA GLN A 9 -19.40 18.29 11.14
C GLN A 9 -20.33 17.12 10.77
N GLY A 10 -19.80 16.07 10.11
CA GLY A 10 -20.53 14.88 9.69
C GLY A 10 -19.58 13.78 9.24
N ALA A 11 -20.15 12.60 9.00
CA ALA A 11 -19.42 11.44 8.49
C ALA A 11 -20.33 10.56 7.65
N LEU A 12 -19.74 9.93 6.62
CA LEU A 12 -20.35 8.83 5.89
C LEU A 12 -19.84 7.51 6.46
N LEU A 13 -20.74 6.65 6.91
CA LEU A 13 -20.41 5.32 7.40
C LEU A 13 -20.61 4.28 6.30
N ASN A 14 -19.57 3.49 6.02
CA ASN A 14 -19.68 2.30 5.19
C ASN A 14 -19.61 1.04 6.08
N GLU A 15 -20.73 0.41 6.31
CA GLU A 15 -20.86 -0.78 7.17
C GLU A 15 -20.27 -2.05 6.52
N LYS A 16 -19.98 -2.02 5.21
CA LYS A 16 -19.37 -3.15 4.49
C LYS A 16 -17.85 -3.08 4.44
N ALA A 17 -17.24 -2.06 5.04
CA ALA A 17 -15.80 -1.88 5.14
C ALA A 17 -15.31 -2.18 6.56
N GLY A 18 -13.99 -2.39 6.69
CA GLY A 18 -13.35 -2.66 7.98
C GLY A 18 -11.87 -2.35 7.97
N THR A 19 -11.23 -2.60 9.09
CA THR A 19 -9.77 -2.50 9.24
C THR A 19 -9.17 -3.87 9.47
N ILE A 20 -7.99 -4.09 8.96
CA ILE A 20 -7.18 -5.29 9.22
C ILE A 20 -5.76 -4.89 9.57
N ASN A 21 -5.02 -5.81 10.18
CA ASN A 21 -3.56 -5.69 10.25
C ASN A 21 -2.96 -6.21 8.91
N PRO A 22 -2.42 -5.34 8.05
CA PRO A 22 -1.98 -5.74 6.72
C PRO A 22 -0.77 -6.68 6.75
N LEU A 23 0.13 -6.52 7.72
CA LEU A 23 1.28 -7.40 7.88
C LEU A 23 0.86 -8.80 8.30
N SER A 24 0.01 -8.92 9.30
CA SER A 24 -0.52 -10.22 9.75
C SER A 24 -1.30 -10.92 8.64
N TYR A 25 -2.04 -10.17 7.84
CA TYR A 25 -2.75 -10.70 6.69
C TYR A 25 -1.78 -11.27 5.64
N CYS A 26 -0.74 -10.52 5.28
CA CYS A 26 0.28 -10.96 4.33
C CYS A 26 1.01 -12.22 4.82
N ILE A 27 1.45 -12.23 6.09
CA ILE A 27 2.10 -13.39 6.70
C ILE A 27 1.16 -14.61 6.72
N GLY A 28 -0.13 -14.39 7.03
CA GLY A 28 -1.13 -15.45 7.03
C GLY A 28 -1.30 -16.08 5.65
N LEU A 29 -1.40 -15.26 4.61
CA LEU A 29 -1.46 -15.74 3.22
C LEU A 29 -0.20 -16.53 2.82
N ALA A 30 0.98 -16.04 3.19
CA ALA A 30 2.24 -16.72 2.91
C ALA A 30 2.30 -18.11 3.57
N ARG A 31 1.92 -18.19 4.86
CA ARG A 31 1.87 -19.48 5.59
C ARG A 31 0.91 -20.49 4.94
N VAL A 32 -0.27 -20.02 4.53
CA VAL A 32 -1.24 -20.87 3.83
C VAL A 32 -0.70 -21.32 2.47
N ALA A 33 -0.06 -20.44 1.70
CA ALA A 33 0.57 -20.79 0.44
C ALA A 33 1.65 -21.87 0.64
N GLN A 34 2.53 -21.70 1.61
CA GLN A 34 3.58 -22.68 1.94
C GLN A 34 3.00 -24.02 2.37
N SER A 35 1.95 -24.05 3.22
CA SER A 35 1.30 -25.29 3.63
C SER A 35 0.62 -26.04 2.47
N ARG A 36 0.38 -25.35 1.36
CA ARG A 36 -0.14 -25.91 0.10
C ARG A 36 0.94 -26.20 -0.94
N GLY A 37 2.22 -26.17 -0.57
CA GLY A 37 3.34 -26.54 -1.42
C GLY A 37 3.99 -25.39 -2.19
N ALA A 38 3.60 -24.12 -1.96
CA ALA A 38 4.31 -23.00 -2.57
C ALA A 38 5.69 -22.80 -1.91
N ASN A 39 6.73 -22.63 -2.73
CA ASN A 39 8.05 -22.28 -2.26
C ASN A 39 8.18 -20.75 -2.19
N ILE A 40 8.55 -20.23 -1.03
CA ILE A 40 8.80 -18.79 -0.82
C ILE A 40 10.28 -18.60 -0.53
N PHE A 41 10.95 -17.80 -1.36
CA PHE A 41 12.37 -17.50 -1.25
C PHE A 41 12.53 -16.04 -0.79
N GLU A 42 12.80 -15.85 0.50
CA GLU A 42 13.16 -14.54 1.05
C GLU A 42 14.61 -14.19 0.72
N SER A 43 14.94 -12.89 0.82
CA SER A 43 16.29 -12.38 0.53
C SER A 43 16.84 -12.88 -0.82
N SER A 44 15.97 -12.94 -1.82
CA SER A 44 16.24 -13.45 -3.15
C SER A 44 15.81 -12.44 -4.21
N LEU A 45 16.54 -11.32 -4.27
CA LEU A 45 16.25 -10.23 -5.19
C LEU A 45 16.38 -10.72 -6.66
N ALA A 46 15.28 -10.54 -7.42
CA ALA A 46 15.33 -10.76 -8.87
C ALA A 46 16.09 -9.60 -9.53
N THR A 47 17.15 -9.91 -10.28
CA THR A 47 18.03 -8.93 -10.92
C THR A 47 17.81 -8.85 -12.43
N LYS A 48 17.42 -9.95 -13.06
CA LYS A 48 17.15 -10.06 -14.49
C LYS A 48 16.01 -11.03 -14.74
N ILE A 49 15.20 -10.73 -15.74
CA ILE A 49 14.14 -11.62 -16.24
C ILE A 49 14.29 -11.67 -17.76
N GLU A 50 14.32 -12.87 -18.33
CA GLU A 50 14.42 -13.08 -19.77
C GLU A 50 13.54 -14.23 -20.22
N PHE A 51 13.13 -14.22 -21.49
CA PHE A 51 12.34 -15.28 -22.10
C PHE A 51 13.22 -16.03 -23.10
N HIS A 52 13.38 -17.33 -22.90
CA HIS A 52 14.20 -18.18 -23.76
C HIS A 52 13.62 -19.59 -23.83
N ASN A 53 13.56 -20.18 -25.02
CA ASN A 53 13.05 -21.53 -25.24
C ASN A 53 11.66 -21.81 -24.62
N ASP A 54 10.74 -20.85 -24.79
CA ASP A 54 9.35 -20.90 -24.29
C ASP A 54 9.22 -20.90 -22.75
N GLU A 55 10.29 -20.52 -22.04
CA GLU A 55 10.33 -20.39 -20.59
C GLU A 55 10.84 -19.02 -20.16
N TRP A 56 10.34 -18.55 -19.03
CA TRP A 56 10.85 -17.39 -18.30
C TRP A 56 11.97 -17.83 -17.38
N ILE A 57 13.09 -17.10 -17.44
CA ILE A 57 14.25 -17.31 -16.56
C ILE A 57 14.38 -16.07 -15.67
N THR A 58 14.17 -16.26 -14.36
CA THR A 58 14.37 -15.21 -13.36
C THR A 58 15.70 -15.46 -12.66
N HIS A 59 16.61 -14.51 -12.77
CA HIS A 59 17.92 -14.54 -12.14
C HIS A 59 17.90 -13.84 -10.78
N THR A 60 18.55 -14.44 -9.81
CA THR A 60 18.85 -13.88 -8.50
C THR A 60 20.34 -14.00 -8.20
N GLU A 61 20.83 -13.36 -7.15
CA GLU A 61 22.23 -13.53 -6.72
C GLU A 61 22.58 -14.96 -6.32
N LYS A 62 21.57 -15.76 -5.93
CA LYS A 62 21.77 -17.11 -5.37
C LYS A 62 21.42 -18.23 -6.36
N GLY A 63 20.92 -17.90 -7.54
CA GLY A 63 20.51 -18.90 -8.52
C GLY A 63 19.48 -18.37 -9.50
N LEU A 64 18.84 -19.27 -10.21
CA LEU A 64 17.81 -18.94 -11.19
C LEU A 64 16.56 -19.82 -11.03
N ILE A 65 15.42 -19.28 -11.46
CA ILE A 65 14.14 -19.99 -11.51
C ILE A 65 13.67 -20.00 -12.97
N LYS A 66 13.32 -21.17 -13.48
CA LYS A 66 12.65 -21.35 -14.76
C LYS A 66 11.16 -21.54 -14.55
N SER A 67 10.35 -20.88 -15.34
CA SER A 67 8.89 -20.96 -15.22
C SER A 67 8.19 -20.74 -16.57
N LYS A 68 7.03 -21.37 -16.75
CA LYS A 68 6.19 -21.14 -17.95
C LYS A 68 5.35 -19.88 -17.86
N LYS A 69 5.08 -19.40 -16.64
CA LYS A 69 4.23 -18.24 -16.35
C LYS A 69 4.92 -17.36 -15.32
N ILE A 70 4.79 -16.04 -15.42
CA ILE A 70 5.41 -15.11 -14.48
C ILE A 70 4.47 -13.96 -14.13
N LEU A 71 4.38 -13.65 -12.84
CA LEU A 71 3.67 -12.49 -12.33
C LEU A 71 4.60 -11.61 -11.51
N ILE A 72 4.71 -10.35 -11.87
CA ILE A 72 5.40 -9.33 -11.09
C ILE A 72 4.37 -8.60 -10.25
N ALA A 73 4.39 -8.83 -8.95
CA ALA A 73 3.43 -8.29 -7.99
C ALA A 73 4.07 -7.30 -7.00
N THR A 74 5.16 -6.65 -7.41
CA THR A 74 5.95 -5.76 -6.55
C THR A 74 5.36 -4.35 -6.39
N ASN A 75 4.31 -4.02 -7.15
CA ASN A 75 3.64 -2.72 -7.13
C ASN A 75 4.64 -1.55 -7.25
N ALA A 76 4.75 -0.68 -6.24
CA ALA A 76 5.66 0.46 -6.24
C ALA A 76 7.15 0.09 -6.08
N TYR A 77 7.45 -1.16 -5.79
CA TYR A 77 8.83 -1.60 -5.49
C TYR A 77 9.50 -2.35 -6.65
N LEU A 78 8.99 -2.20 -7.88
CA LEU A 78 9.65 -2.72 -9.07
C LEU A 78 10.86 -1.82 -9.42
N LYS A 79 12.03 -2.19 -8.92
CA LYS A 79 13.28 -1.44 -9.16
C LYS A 79 14.40 -2.42 -9.53
N GLY A 80 15.22 -2.05 -10.51
CA GLY A 80 16.48 -2.74 -10.80
C GLY A 80 16.38 -4.10 -11.52
N ILE A 81 15.21 -4.51 -11.97
CA ILE A 81 15.08 -5.75 -12.76
C ILE A 81 15.30 -5.42 -14.23
N SER A 82 16.35 -6.00 -14.83
CA SER A 82 16.61 -5.87 -16.26
C SER A 82 15.82 -6.90 -17.10
N GLY A 83 15.67 -6.63 -18.41
CA GLY A 83 15.00 -7.54 -19.35
C GLY A 83 13.49 -7.41 -19.42
N ILE A 84 12.87 -6.59 -18.57
CA ILE A 84 11.43 -6.32 -18.61
C ILE A 84 11.14 -4.82 -18.61
N PRO A 85 10.01 -4.39 -19.19
CA PRO A 85 9.62 -3.00 -19.16
C PRO A 85 9.28 -2.54 -17.73
N THR A 86 9.74 -1.34 -17.38
CA THR A 86 9.42 -0.74 -16.09
C THR A 86 7.99 -0.20 -16.08
N ALA A 87 7.22 -0.56 -15.07
CA ALA A 87 5.91 0.02 -14.83
C ALA A 87 6.03 1.53 -14.58
N LYS A 88 5.16 2.33 -15.24
CA LYS A 88 5.11 3.79 -15.07
C LYS A 88 3.94 4.15 -14.17
N TYR A 89 4.23 4.78 -13.07
CA TYR A 89 3.27 5.28 -12.08
C TYR A 89 3.83 6.54 -11.43
N THR A 90 2.96 7.32 -10.81
CA THR A 90 3.39 8.44 -9.96
C THR A 90 3.72 7.90 -8.56
N PRO A 91 4.99 8.00 -8.11
CA PRO A 91 5.36 7.60 -6.76
C PRO A 91 4.79 8.62 -5.75
N VAL A 92 4.03 8.12 -4.79
CA VAL A 92 3.51 8.90 -3.67
C VAL A 92 3.93 8.24 -2.38
N PHE A 93 4.56 8.98 -1.48
CA PHE A 93 4.93 8.46 -0.18
C PHE A 93 3.80 8.65 0.82
N TYR A 94 3.59 7.66 1.64
CA TYR A 94 2.60 7.68 2.71
C TYR A 94 3.25 7.16 3.99
N PHE A 95 3.06 7.86 5.09
CA PHE A 95 3.59 7.45 6.38
C PHE A 95 2.47 7.16 7.37
N GLN A 96 2.81 6.43 8.41
CA GLN A 96 1.96 6.20 9.57
C GLN A 96 2.75 6.41 10.85
N ALA A 97 2.05 6.82 11.89
CA ALA A 97 2.56 6.97 13.24
C ALA A 97 1.64 6.25 14.22
N ALA A 98 2.18 5.55 15.19
CA ALA A 98 1.42 4.85 16.21
C ALA A 98 1.82 5.31 17.61
N THR A 99 0.84 5.47 18.47
CA THR A 99 1.05 5.74 19.90
C THR A 99 1.47 4.47 20.65
N LYS A 100 1.89 4.62 21.90
CA LYS A 100 1.79 3.54 22.90
C LYS A 100 0.34 3.01 22.96
N PRO A 101 0.14 1.78 23.47
CA PRO A 101 -1.20 1.31 23.81
C PRO A 101 -1.91 2.30 24.70
N LEU A 102 -3.16 2.63 24.36
CA LEU A 102 -3.95 3.61 25.07
C LEU A 102 -4.55 3.02 26.36
N PRO A 103 -4.64 3.80 27.44
CA PRO A 103 -5.42 3.43 28.61
C PRO A 103 -6.91 3.21 28.28
N LYS A 104 -7.56 2.31 29.01
CA LYS A 104 -8.99 1.96 28.79
C LYS A 104 -9.93 3.17 28.85
N GLU A 105 -9.62 4.12 29.70
CA GLU A 105 -10.42 5.35 29.88
C GLU A 105 -10.41 6.24 28.64
N ILE A 106 -9.28 6.27 27.91
CA ILE A 106 -9.10 7.05 26.69
C ILE A 106 -9.77 6.35 25.50
N ILE A 107 -9.61 5.04 25.38
CA ILE A 107 -10.14 4.24 24.26
C ILE A 107 -11.65 4.37 24.14
N LYS A 108 -12.38 4.41 25.25
CA LYS A 108 -13.84 4.50 25.26
C LYS A 108 -14.40 5.63 24.37
N ASN A 109 -13.62 6.72 24.21
CA ASN A 109 -14.01 7.91 23.48
C ASN A 109 -13.33 8.05 22.11
N ILE A 110 -12.46 7.11 21.74
CA ILE A 110 -11.74 7.12 20.46
C ILE A 110 -12.23 5.96 19.61
N LEU A 111 -12.92 6.26 18.52
CA LEU A 111 -13.43 5.25 17.59
C LEU A 111 -14.12 4.08 18.33
N PRO A 112 -15.18 4.33 19.10
CA PRO A 112 -15.75 3.37 20.06
C PRO A 112 -16.24 2.07 19.44
N LYS A 113 -16.39 2.01 18.12
CA LYS A 113 -16.71 0.80 17.34
C LYS A 113 -15.53 0.33 16.49
N SER A 114 -14.30 0.79 16.77
CA SER A 114 -13.07 0.42 16.08
C SER A 114 -13.11 0.64 14.56
N HIS A 115 -13.84 1.65 14.09
CA HIS A 115 -13.87 1.99 12.67
C HIS A 115 -12.51 2.56 12.22
N GLY A 116 -12.11 2.26 10.98
CA GLY A 116 -11.09 3.04 10.31
C GLY A 116 -11.71 4.30 9.70
N CYS A 117 -11.04 5.42 9.86
CA CYS A 117 -11.50 6.71 9.37
C CYS A 117 -10.48 7.37 8.46
N TRP A 118 -10.96 8.19 7.53
CA TRP A 118 -10.17 9.17 6.80
C TRP A 118 -10.99 10.45 6.63
N ASP A 119 -10.30 11.57 6.53
CA ASP A 119 -10.94 12.86 6.28
C ASP A 119 -10.93 13.22 4.78
N THR A 120 -11.62 14.30 4.44
CA THR A 120 -11.75 14.81 3.07
C THR A 120 -10.80 16.00 2.79
N ALA A 121 -9.80 16.22 3.64
CA ALA A 121 -8.80 17.25 3.42
C ALA A 121 -7.98 16.98 2.15
N THR A 122 -7.46 18.04 1.51
CA THR A 122 -6.58 17.94 0.32
C THR A 122 -5.37 17.05 0.61
N VAL A 123 -4.76 17.21 1.78
CA VAL A 123 -3.78 16.27 2.32
C VAL A 123 -4.49 15.43 3.37
N MET A 124 -5.08 14.34 2.90
CA MET A 124 -5.94 13.46 3.67
C MET A 124 -5.19 12.79 4.81
N SER A 125 -5.81 12.76 5.99
CA SER A 125 -5.38 11.90 7.08
C SER A 125 -6.24 10.64 7.18
N SER A 126 -5.63 9.52 7.55
CA SER A 126 -6.34 8.31 7.95
C SER A 126 -5.98 7.93 9.37
N PHE A 127 -6.93 7.42 10.12
CA PHE A 127 -6.69 7.01 11.51
C PHE A 127 -7.57 5.83 11.93
N ARG A 128 -7.05 5.05 12.87
CA ARG A 128 -7.71 3.85 13.41
C ARG A 128 -7.09 3.44 14.75
N LEU A 129 -7.72 2.52 15.44
CA LEU A 129 -7.09 1.71 16.48
C LEU A 129 -6.59 0.39 15.91
N ASP A 130 -5.47 -0.12 16.42
CA ASP A 130 -5.03 -1.49 16.16
C ASP A 130 -5.54 -2.46 17.24
N CYS A 131 -5.21 -3.74 17.11
CA CYS A 131 -5.62 -4.78 18.06
C CYS A 131 -4.98 -4.63 19.46
N ASP A 132 -3.88 -3.89 19.56
CA ASP A 132 -3.21 -3.57 20.82
C ASP A 132 -3.68 -2.23 21.41
N ASN A 133 -4.75 -1.66 20.86
CA ASN A 133 -5.30 -0.36 21.26
C ASN A 133 -4.34 0.83 21.06
N ARG A 134 -3.45 0.77 20.08
CA ARG A 134 -2.66 1.93 19.68
C ARG A 134 -3.48 2.80 18.73
N PHE A 135 -3.41 4.10 18.91
CA PHE A 135 -3.95 5.02 17.92
C PHE A 135 -2.93 5.16 16.79
N ILE A 136 -3.37 4.84 15.58
CA ILE A 136 -2.56 4.94 14.37
C ILE A 136 -3.12 6.08 13.53
N ILE A 137 -2.26 6.98 13.08
CA ILE A 137 -2.59 8.06 12.15
C ILE A 137 -1.59 8.06 11.01
N GLY A 138 -2.08 8.31 9.78
CA GLY A 138 -1.25 8.39 8.60
C GLY A 138 -1.63 9.54 7.68
N GLY A 139 -0.69 9.94 6.84
CA GLY A 139 -0.85 10.99 5.83
C GLY A 139 0.17 10.84 4.71
N ILE A 140 -0.03 11.64 3.65
CA ILE A 140 0.94 11.73 2.55
C ILE A 140 2.22 12.38 3.08
N GLY A 141 3.37 11.81 2.76
CA GLY A 141 4.67 12.35 3.09
C GLY A 141 5.75 11.28 3.20
N ASN A 142 6.99 11.69 2.93
CA ASN A 142 8.17 10.84 3.00
C ASN A 142 8.91 11.05 4.32
N LEU A 143 9.18 9.97 5.06
CA LEU A 143 9.94 9.98 6.32
C LEU A 143 11.47 9.97 6.12
N GLY A 144 11.99 10.32 4.93
CA GLY A 144 13.44 10.42 4.69
C GLY A 144 14.15 11.36 5.68
N GLN A 145 15.46 11.17 5.88
CA GLN A 145 16.26 11.62 7.04
C GLN A 145 16.02 13.05 7.59
N ASN A 146 15.74 14.05 6.73
CA ASN A 146 15.58 15.44 7.18
C ASN A 146 14.11 15.93 7.24
N ILE A 147 13.15 15.13 6.81
CA ILE A 147 11.75 15.52 6.62
C ILE A 147 10.84 14.85 7.65
N SER A 148 11.35 13.82 8.32
CA SER A 148 10.62 13.07 9.33
C SER A 148 10.02 13.95 10.45
N LYS A 149 10.71 15.04 10.82
CA LYS A 149 10.23 15.95 11.87
C LYS A 149 8.96 16.71 11.48
N ILE A 150 8.83 17.17 10.23
CA ILE A 150 7.65 17.90 9.73
C ILE A 150 6.42 16.98 9.79
N HIS A 151 6.53 15.81 9.18
CA HIS A 151 5.42 14.86 9.11
C HIS A 151 5.06 14.26 10.47
N SER A 152 6.06 13.95 11.30
CA SER A 152 5.81 13.46 12.66
C SER A 152 5.18 14.52 13.58
N SER A 153 5.57 15.77 13.45
CA SER A 153 4.97 16.87 14.19
C SER A 153 3.53 17.13 13.74
N TRP A 154 3.27 17.09 12.44
CA TRP A 154 1.93 17.17 11.90
C TRP A 154 1.04 16.02 12.42
N ALA A 155 1.51 14.77 12.38
CA ALA A 155 0.76 13.63 12.87
C ALA A 155 0.32 13.81 14.33
N LYS A 156 1.23 14.33 15.18
CA LYS A 156 0.94 14.65 16.58
C LYS A 156 -0.10 15.77 16.70
N ARG A 157 0.10 16.91 15.99
CA ARG A 157 -0.86 18.02 16.02
C ARG A 157 -2.25 17.57 15.55
N LYS A 158 -2.30 16.81 14.45
CA LYS A 158 -3.56 16.29 13.89
C LYS A 158 -4.26 15.33 14.86
N ALA A 159 -3.51 14.40 15.46
CA ALA A 159 -4.06 13.49 16.47
C ALA A 159 -4.61 14.24 17.68
N TYR A 160 -3.91 15.26 18.18
CA TYR A 160 -4.34 16.07 19.32
C TYR A 160 -5.54 16.95 18.99
N SER A 161 -5.65 17.43 17.76
CA SER A 161 -6.84 18.13 17.28
C SER A 161 -8.05 17.21 17.21
N LEU A 162 -7.88 15.97 16.72
CA LEU A 162 -8.94 14.98 16.65
C LEU A 162 -9.38 14.50 18.03
N TYR A 163 -8.43 14.26 18.92
CA TYR A 163 -8.64 13.71 20.27
C TYR A 163 -7.68 14.37 21.26
N PRO A 164 -8.11 15.45 21.94
CA PRO A 164 -7.28 16.17 22.91
C PRO A 164 -6.72 15.28 24.03
N SER A 165 -7.39 14.17 24.35
CA SER A 165 -6.93 13.18 25.33
C SER A 165 -5.61 12.49 24.96
N LEU A 166 -5.17 12.59 23.70
CA LEU A 166 -3.90 12.02 23.24
C LEU A 166 -2.68 12.91 23.52
N LYS A 167 -2.84 14.15 24.02
CA LYS A 167 -1.72 15.09 24.20
C LYS A 167 -0.55 14.54 25.01
N ASN A 168 -0.85 13.72 26.02
CA ASN A 168 0.16 13.15 26.92
C ASN A 168 0.57 11.71 26.53
N ILE A 169 0.10 11.22 25.40
CA ILE A 169 0.41 9.88 24.94
C ILE A 169 1.57 9.95 23.92
N PRO A 170 2.72 9.32 24.17
CA PRO A 170 3.82 9.34 23.23
C PRO A 170 3.52 8.52 21.98
N PHE A 171 4.00 9.01 20.84
CA PHE A 171 4.10 8.23 19.61
C PHE A 171 5.44 7.50 19.61
N GLU A 172 5.41 6.19 19.43
CA GLU A 172 6.59 5.33 19.51
C GLU A 172 7.05 4.84 18.15
N CYS A 173 6.12 4.58 17.24
CA CYS A 173 6.42 4.00 15.94
C CYS A 173 6.10 4.98 14.82
N PHE A 174 7.03 5.08 13.86
CA PHE A 174 6.86 5.82 12.61
C PHE A 174 7.37 4.95 11.48
N TRP A 175 6.56 4.76 10.45
CA TRP A 175 6.97 4.02 9.26
C TRP A 175 6.31 4.60 8.02
N GLY A 176 6.86 4.31 6.86
CA GLY A 176 6.34 4.80 5.58
C GLY A 176 6.56 3.79 4.47
N GLY A 177 5.90 4.04 3.37
CA GLY A 177 6.01 3.26 2.15
C GLY A 177 5.69 4.08 0.92
N GLU A 178 5.97 3.50 -0.23
CA GLU A 178 5.70 4.09 -1.54
C GLU A 178 4.40 3.52 -2.11
N ILE A 179 3.54 4.40 -2.60
CA ILE A 179 2.31 4.08 -3.30
C ILE A 179 2.55 4.27 -4.80
N SER A 180 2.19 3.29 -5.58
CA SER A 180 2.11 3.39 -7.03
C SER A 180 0.76 3.99 -7.41
N MET A 181 0.74 5.26 -7.79
CA MET A 181 -0.48 5.97 -8.19
C MET A 181 -0.59 6.06 -9.70
N THR A 182 -1.73 5.67 -10.25
CA THR A 182 -2.10 5.86 -11.66
C THR A 182 -2.92 7.14 -11.83
N ASP A 183 -2.92 7.73 -13.02
CA ASP A 183 -3.64 8.98 -13.29
C ASP A 183 -5.16 8.85 -13.13
N ASP A 184 -5.72 7.67 -13.36
CA ASP A 184 -7.14 7.34 -13.21
C ASP A 184 -7.47 6.59 -11.92
N HIS A 185 -6.49 6.38 -11.04
CA HIS A 185 -6.60 5.63 -9.79
C HIS A 185 -7.06 4.17 -9.95
N ILE A 186 -7.01 3.62 -11.16
CA ILE A 186 -7.36 2.23 -11.46
C ILE A 186 -6.09 1.40 -11.55
N PRO A 187 -5.99 0.25 -10.87
CA PRO A 187 -4.86 -0.67 -11.04
C PRO A 187 -4.67 -1.08 -12.50
N LYS A 188 -3.46 -1.45 -12.87
CA LYS A 188 -3.13 -1.88 -14.22
C LYS A 188 -2.58 -3.30 -14.21
N ILE A 189 -3.02 -4.11 -15.16
CA ILE A 189 -2.36 -5.36 -15.54
C ILE A 189 -1.60 -5.08 -16.81
N TYR A 190 -0.28 -5.14 -16.73
CA TYR A 190 0.60 -4.92 -17.87
C TYR A 190 1.13 -6.26 -18.37
N ARG A 191 0.81 -6.58 -19.63
CA ARG A 191 1.34 -7.77 -20.32
C ARG A 191 2.68 -7.41 -20.94
N PHE A 192 3.76 -8.06 -20.51
CA PHE A 192 5.09 -7.84 -21.06
C PHE A 192 5.65 -9.02 -21.85
N GLY A 193 4.87 -10.09 -22.00
CA GLY A 193 5.22 -11.25 -22.80
C GLY A 193 4.20 -12.37 -22.74
N LYS A 194 4.54 -13.52 -23.25
CA LYS A 194 3.72 -14.73 -23.22
C LYS A 194 3.53 -15.18 -21.76
N ASN A 195 2.28 -15.27 -21.29
CA ASN A 195 1.96 -15.64 -19.90
C ASN A 195 2.73 -14.82 -18.85
N ALA A 196 2.95 -13.53 -19.13
CA ALA A 196 3.78 -12.64 -18.32
C ALA A 196 3.04 -11.35 -18.00
N TYR A 197 2.74 -11.15 -16.72
CA TYR A 197 2.02 -9.97 -16.25
C TYR A 197 2.78 -9.24 -15.15
N SER A 198 2.60 -7.93 -15.12
CA SER A 198 2.96 -7.08 -13.99
C SER A 198 1.70 -6.37 -13.50
N ILE A 199 1.47 -6.37 -12.20
CA ILE A 199 0.34 -5.68 -11.59
C ILE A 199 0.82 -4.57 -10.67
N PHE A 200 0.24 -3.37 -10.83
CA PHE A 200 0.62 -2.17 -10.08
C PHE A 200 -0.49 -1.11 -10.13
N GLY A 201 -0.28 -0.01 -9.39
CA GLY A 201 -1.15 1.15 -9.49
C GLY A 201 -2.39 1.09 -8.61
N TYR A 202 -2.33 0.44 -7.45
CA TYR A 202 -3.44 0.36 -6.51
C TYR A 202 -3.83 1.71 -5.88
N SER A 203 -3.02 2.76 -6.08
CA SER A 203 -3.34 4.14 -5.69
C SER A 203 -3.76 4.27 -4.22
N GLY A 204 -3.08 3.55 -3.31
CA GLY A 204 -3.34 3.54 -1.88
C GLY A 204 -4.43 2.57 -1.40
N ARG A 205 -5.08 1.83 -2.30
CA ARG A 205 -6.16 0.88 -1.98
C ARG A 205 -5.76 -0.55 -2.35
N GLY A 206 -4.67 -1.05 -1.77
CA GLY A 206 -4.04 -2.30 -2.23
C GLY A 206 -4.58 -3.59 -1.61
N ILE A 207 -5.18 -3.57 -0.42
CA ILE A 207 -5.50 -4.81 0.30
C ILE A 207 -6.63 -5.60 -0.38
N GLY A 208 -7.82 -5.02 -0.47
CA GLY A 208 -8.97 -5.67 -1.10
C GLY A 208 -8.73 -5.97 -2.59
N PRO A 209 -8.43 -4.95 -3.40
CA PRO A 209 -8.12 -5.17 -4.82
C PRO A 209 -6.95 -6.11 -5.04
N GLY A 210 -5.86 -6.00 -4.27
CA GLY A 210 -4.71 -6.90 -4.41
C GLY A 210 -5.05 -8.36 -4.18
N THR A 211 -5.90 -8.64 -3.20
CA THR A 211 -6.41 -9.98 -2.95
C THR A 211 -7.25 -10.50 -4.12
N TYR A 212 -8.17 -9.68 -4.62
CA TYR A 212 -9.04 -10.05 -5.73
C TYR A 212 -8.25 -10.25 -7.04
N PHE A 213 -7.35 -9.32 -7.36
CA PHE A 213 -6.51 -9.42 -8.56
C PHE A 213 -5.56 -10.63 -8.49
N GLY A 214 -5.00 -10.91 -7.31
CA GLY A 214 -4.15 -12.09 -7.11
C GLY A 214 -4.89 -13.38 -7.40
N LYS A 215 -6.12 -13.52 -6.89
CA LYS A 215 -7.00 -14.65 -7.18
C LYS A 215 -7.30 -14.75 -8.68
N SER A 216 -7.78 -13.67 -9.29
CA SER A 216 -8.21 -13.67 -10.70
C SER A 216 -7.04 -13.95 -11.67
N ILE A 217 -5.83 -13.45 -11.38
CA ILE A 217 -4.66 -13.75 -12.21
C ILE A 217 -4.25 -15.21 -12.04
N ALA A 218 -4.33 -15.77 -10.84
CA ALA A 218 -4.07 -17.19 -10.63
C ALA A 218 -5.07 -18.07 -11.39
N GLU A 219 -6.36 -17.72 -11.36
CA GLU A 219 -7.40 -18.40 -12.14
C GLU A 219 -7.15 -18.28 -13.65
N ALA A 220 -6.79 -17.09 -14.15
CA ALA A 220 -6.43 -16.89 -15.55
C ALA A 220 -5.23 -17.75 -15.97
N PHE A 221 -4.23 -17.87 -15.12
CA PHE A 221 -3.08 -18.72 -15.38
C PHE A 221 -3.43 -20.22 -15.35
N CYS A 222 -4.27 -20.66 -14.43
CA CYS A 222 -4.66 -22.08 -14.33
C CYS A 222 -5.56 -22.52 -15.48
N ASN A 223 -6.50 -21.65 -15.87
CA ASN A 223 -7.51 -21.98 -16.90
C ASN A 223 -7.09 -21.55 -18.31
N GLU A 224 -5.92 -20.90 -18.45
CA GLU A 224 -5.43 -20.29 -19.71
C GLU A 224 -6.46 -19.35 -20.36
N ASN A 225 -7.26 -18.70 -19.53
CA ASN A 225 -8.32 -17.81 -19.95
C ASN A 225 -8.18 -16.43 -19.29
N GLU A 226 -7.97 -15.39 -20.12
CA GLU A 226 -7.84 -14.01 -19.67
C GLU A 226 -9.21 -13.33 -19.37
N ASP A 227 -10.33 -13.92 -19.74
CA ASP A 227 -11.65 -13.34 -19.47
C ASP A 227 -11.98 -13.29 -17.96
N SER A 228 -11.28 -14.09 -17.16
CA SER A 228 -11.36 -14.04 -15.69
C SER A 228 -10.62 -12.84 -15.07
N LEU A 229 -9.82 -12.10 -15.83
CA LEU A 229 -9.11 -10.94 -15.34
C LEU A 229 -10.07 -9.77 -15.04
N PRO A 230 -9.91 -9.07 -13.91
CA PRO A 230 -10.83 -8.00 -13.51
C PRO A 230 -10.77 -6.77 -14.41
N ILE A 231 -9.68 -6.62 -15.15
CA ILE A 231 -9.46 -5.58 -16.16
C ILE A 231 -8.67 -6.16 -17.32
N ARG A 232 -8.86 -5.63 -18.50
CA ARG A 232 -8.10 -6.06 -19.68
C ARG A 232 -6.62 -5.71 -19.54
N PRO A 233 -5.70 -6.65 -19.81
CA PRO A 233 -4.27 -6.36 -19.84
C PRO A 233 -3.93 -5.31 -20.90
N THR A 234 -2.99 -4.44 -20.59
CA THR A 234 -2.46 -3.46 -21.54
C THR A 234 -1.02 -3.84 -21.91
N SER A 235 -0.59 -3.53 -23.13
CA SER A 235 0.79 -3.66 -23.60
C SER A 235 1.55 -2.33 -23.60
N SER A 236 0.87 -1.22 -23.27
CA SER A 236 1.47 0.11 -23.21
C SER A 236 1.13 0.79 -21.90
N ASN A 237 2.11 1.52 -21.35
CA ASN A 237 1.93 2.34 -20.18
C ASN A 237 2.48 3.75 -20.47
N ASN A 238 1.61 4.70 -20.75
CA ASN A 238 1.94 6.04 -21.24
C ASN A 238 1.89 7.14 -20.17
N GLN A 239 2.12 6.83 -18.92
CA GLN A 239 2.17 7.85 -17.88
C GLN A 239 3.37 8.79 -18.09
N ARG A 240 3.09 10.07 -18.37
CA ARG A 240 4.12 11.11 -18.58
C ARG A 240 4.35 11.88 -17.28
N PHE A 241 5.61 12.33 -17.07
CA PHE A 241 6.00 13.19 -15.94
C PHE A 241 5.70 12.65 -14.54
N SER A 242 5.61 11.34 -14.38
CA SER A 242 5.21 10.70 -13.12
C SER A 242 6.10 11.09 -11.92
N ARG A 243 7.41 11.18 -12.08
CA ARG A 243 8.33 11.58 -11.01
C ARG A 243 8.16 13.05 -10.61
N ILE A 244 7.94 13.92 -11.60
CA ILE A 244 7.71 15.35 -11.36
C ILE A 244 6.40 15.53 -10.58
N LYS A 245 5.32 14.86 -10.99
CA LYS A 245 4.04 14.85 -10.25
C LYS A 245 4.23 14.39 -8.81
N GLY A 246 4.99 13.31 -8.58
CA GLY A 246 5.29 12.80 -7.24
C GLY A 246 6.02 13.83 -6.37
N SER A 247 6.98 14.55 -6.93
CA SER A 247 7.70 15.63 -6.22
C SER A 247 6.80 16.81 -5.86
N PHE A 248 5.86 17.18 -6.73
CA PHE A 248 4.87 18.23 -6.42
C PHE A 248 3.90 17.80 -5.32
N ILE A 249 3.44 16.55 -5.32
CA ILE A 249 2.59 16.01 -4.25
C ILE A 249 3.33 16.06 -2.91
N GLU A 250 4.58 15.65 -2.88
CA GLU A 250 5.40 15.68 -1.66
C GLU A 250 5.63 17.11 -1.17
N LEU A 251 5.91 18.06 -2.07
CA LEU A 251 6.06 19.47 -1.72
C LEU A 251 4.76 20.03 -1.13
N GLY A 252 3.63 19.77 -1.77
CA GLY A 252 2.30 20.16 -1.27
C GLY A 252 2.00 19.59 0.11
N ALA A 253 2.34 18.33 0.33
CA ALA A 253 2.20 17.69 1.64
C ALA A 253 3.06 18.36 2.71
N LYS A 254 4.32 18.70 2.39
CA LYS A 254 5.21 19.42 3.31
C LYS A 254 4.68 20.78 3.71
N ILE A 255 4.23 21.58 2.73
CA ILE A 255 3.66 22.90 2.99
C ILE A 255 2.43 22.78 3.89
N ASN A 256 1.52 21.87 3.58
CA ASN A 256 0.33 21.62 4.40
C ASN A 256 0.68 21.14 5.81
N HIS A 257 1.72 20.34 5.96
CA HIS A 257 2.15 19.83 7.26
C HIS A 257 2.94 20.83 8.11
N LEU A 258 3.36 21.94 7.57
CA LEU A 258 4.01 23.05 8.32
C LEU A 258 2.98 23.96 8.99
N ILE A 259 1.79 24.08 8.41
CA ILE A 259 0.65 24.86 8.93
C ILE A 259 -0.12 24.03 9.96
#